data_2de90c3ef889ae6a79494d069d76c3e5
#
_entry.id   2de90c3ef889ae6a79494d069d76c3e5
#
_cell.length_a   1.000
_cell.length_b   1.000
_cell.length_c   1.000
_cell.angle_alpha   90.00
_cell.angle_beta   90.00
_cell.angle_gamma   90.00
#
_symmetry.space_group_name_H-M   'P 1'
#
loop_
_entity.id
_entity.type
_entity.pdbx_description
1 polymer ?
#
loop_
_entity_poly.entity_id
_entity_poly.type
_entity_poly.pdbx_seq_one_letter_code
_entity_poly.pdbx_strand_id
1 'polypeptide(L)'
;RIRRVHLEEDTGRLIHEKNSALVDFNRAGVPLMELVTEPDISSAKEASEFAEELQLLFRTLGISDADMECGQMRLEANVSLNMGTKVELKNINSFNALRRAIESELSRQEKIIKSGKEVSHETRGWDDANQKTVLQRSKEESHDYRYFPEPDLPPLKVYEDGELNPEKLKTELPELPSHKRERFEKEYLLEKNEASALVSDKELSDYFEKIVSELLEWDGGKGKNEAIKLAFNYLTSDLQGLIKEKGVPWSELLATPENFAELVKMILENTVSSRAAKDVLRVLVEEGGDPSGIVRERGLAQISNEGALEEIAGKIIEANPQAVSDYKSGKENALQFLVGQVMREPKGSANPEVVKKLLTDLLNK
;
A
#
# COMPACT_ATOMS: atom_id res chain seq x y z
N ARG A 1 23.96 3.36 -2.88
CA ARG A 1 24.42 4.36 -3.88
C ARG A 1 24.16 3.84 -5.29
N ILE A 2 23.81 4.74 -6.20
CA ILE A 2 23.68 4.42 -7.63
C ILE A 2 25.05 4.62 -8.29
N ARG A 3 25.46 3.64 -9.06
CA ARG A 3 26.71 3.69 -9.83
C ARG A 3 26.52 4.38 -11.16
N ARG A 4 25.45 4.02 -11.89
CA ARG A 4 25.10 4.63 -13.15
C ARG A 4 23.61 4.43 -13.48
N VAL A 5 23.11 5.31 -14.30
CA VAL A 5 21.88 5.14 -15.05
C VAL A 5 22.25 5.43 -16.50
N HIS A 6 21.91 4.54 -17.43
CA HIS A 6 22.06 4.85 -18.83
C HIS A 6 20.81 4.46 -19.64
N LEU A 7 20.64 5.13 -20.76
CA LEU A 7 19.53 4.91 -21.67
C LEU A 7 20.04 4.09 -22.86
N GLU A 8 19.23 3.12 -23.24
CA GLU A 8 19.45 2.26 -24.41
C GLU A 8 18.10 1.95 -25.06
N GLU A 9 18.09 1.20 -26.12
CA GLU A 9 16.90 0.64 -26.71
C GLU A 9 16.86 -0.88 -26.54
N ASP A 10 15.66 -1.46 -26.37
CA ASP A 10 15.50 -2.91 -26.29
C ASP A 10 15.73 -3.53 -27.69
N THR A 11 16.31 -4.70 -27.70
CA THR A 11 16.72 -5.38 -28.94
C THR A 11 15.65 -6.35 -29.44
N GLY A 12 15.76 -6.75 -30.69
CA GLY A 12 15.01 -7.89 -31.24
C GLY A 12 15.41 -9.19 -30.52
N ARG A 13 14.44 -10.08 -30.31
CA ARG A 13 14.67 -11.39 -29.70
C ARG A 13 14.95 -12.44 -30.77
N LEU A 14 16.05 -13.18 -30.60
CA LEU A 14 16.35 -14.34 -31.43
C LEU A 14 15.77 -15.62 -30.82
N ILE A 15 15.02 -16.37 -31.63
CA ILE A 15 14.48 -17.68 -31.28
C ILE A 15 15.17 -18.68 -32.21
N HIS A 16 16.02 -19.54 -31.67
CA HIS A 16 16.76 -20.53 -32.43
C HIS A 16 15.94 -21.80 -32.62
N GLU A 17 15.74 -22.19 -33.85
CA GLU A 17 15.20 -23.48 -34.28
C GLU A 17 16.31 -24.36 -34.88
N LYS A 18 16.00 -25.64 -35.15
CA LYS A 18 17.02 -26.60 -35.61
C LYS A 18 17.81 -26.14 -36.84
N ASN A 19 17.18 -25.45 -37.79
CA ASN A 19 17.78 -25.04 -39.07
C ASN A 19 17.54 -23.56 -39.41
N SER A 20 16.97 -22.79 -38.50
CA SER A 20 16.63 -21.39 -38.75
C SER A 20 16.74 -20.59 -37.43
N ALA A 21 16.79 -19.28 -37.55
CA ALA A 21 16.59 -18.37 -36.42
C ALA A 21 15.45 -17.43 -36.81
N LEU A 22 14.46 -17.34 -35.95
CA LEU A 22 13.37 -16.37 -36.04
C LEU A 22 13.75 -15.12 -35.26
N VAL A 23 13.40 -13.96 -35.77
CA VAL A 23 13.62 -12.68 -35.12
C VAL A 23 12.27 -12.10 -34.72
N ASP A 24 12.10 -11.86 -33.43
CA ASP A 24 10.94 -11.19 -32.90
C ASP A 24 11.31 -9.72 -32.57
N PHE A 25 10.66 -8.79 -33.26
CA PHE A 25 10.87 -7.36 -33.15
C PHE A 25 9.85 -6.65 -32.23
N ASN A 26 8.98 -7.38 -31.53
CA ASN A 26 7.89 -6.77 -30.76
C ASN A 26 8.37 -5.71 -29.74
N ARG A 27 9.59 -5.83 -29.26
CA ARG A 27 10.18 -4.89 -28.29
C ARG A 27 11.37 -4.11 -28.85
N ALA A 28 11.78 -4.35 -30.08
CA ALA A 28 12.93 -3.67 -30.69
C ALA A 28 12.67 -2.15 -30.76
N GLY A 29 13.64 -1.35 -30.34
CA GLY A 29 13.54 0.10 -30.34
C GLY A 29 12.74 0.71 -29.17
N VAL A 30 12.20 -0.10 -28.25
CA VAL A 30 11.54 0.43 -27.05
C VAL A 30 12.61 1.04 -26.14
N PRO A 31 12.43 2.31 -25.67
CA PRO A 31 13.36 2.92 -24.74
C PRO A 31 13.55 2.07 -23.49
N LEU A 32 14.79 1.81 -23.14
CA LEU A 32 15.18 1.04 -21.96
C LEU A 32 16.12 1.87 -21.09
N MET A 33 15.86 1.90 -19.80
CA MET A 33 16.71 2.52 -18.79
C MET A 33 17.32 1.43 -17.91
N GLU A 34 18.66 1.36 -17.87
CA GLU A 34 19.38 0.47 -16.95
C GLU A 34 19.92 1.27 -15.76
N LEU A 35 19.54 0.87 -14.55
CA LEU A 35 20.07 1.41 -13.31
C LEU A 35 20.94 0.35 -12.64
N VAL A 36 22.17 0.71 -12.31
CA VAL A 36 23.14 -0.16 -11.63
C VAL A 36 23.54 0.46 -10.31
N THR A 37 23.48 -0.32 -9.23
CA THR A 37 23.91 0.10 -7.89
C THR A 37 25.40 -0.12 -7.66
N GLU A 38 25.97 0.57 -6.68
CA GLU A 38 27.19 0.13 -6.02
C GLU A 38 26.89 -1.12 -5.16
N PRO A 39 27.91 -1.91 -4.77
CA PRO A 39 27.73 -3.10 -3.94
C PRO A 39 27.51 -2.76 -2.46
N ASP A 40 26.59 -1.84 -2.19
CA ASP A 40 26.29 -1.33 -0.84
C ASP A 40 25.17 -2.11 -0.16
N ILE A 41 24.34 -2.81 -0.94
CA ILE A 41 23.23 -3.60 -0.43
C ILE A 41 23.78 -4.83 0.27
N SER A 42 23.43 -5.02 1.54
CA SER A 42 24.03 -6.02 2.42
C SER A 42 23.12 -7.20 2.76
N SER A 43 21.84 -7.16 2.38
CA SER A 43 20.89 -8.23 2.66
C SER A 43 19.86 -8.41 1.54
N ALA A 44 19.29 -9.60 1.45
CA ALA A 44 18.22 -9.91 0.51
C ALA A 44 16.96 -9.06 0.76
N LYS A 45 16.67 -8.76 2.03
CA LYS A 45 15.56 -7.88 2.42
C LYS A 45 15.77 -6.47 1.91
N GLU A 46 16.95 -5.90 2.14
CA GLU A 46 17.32 -4.56 1.67
C GLU A 46 17.25 -4.45 0.14
N ALA A 47 17.66 -5.52 -0.58
CA ALA A 47 17.54 -5.57 -2.03
C ALA A 47 16.08 -5.51 -2.51
N SER A 48 15.19 -6.24 -1.85
CA SER A 48 13.76 -6.24 -2.17
C SER A 48 13.12 -4.88 -1.89
N GLU A 49 13.37 -4.31 -0.70
CA GLU A 49 12.85 -3.00 -0.30
C GLU A 49 13.36 -1.89 -1.23
N PHE A 50 14.62 -1.95 -1.63
CA PHE A 50 15.19 -1.02 -2.60
C PHE A 50 14.52 -1.11 -3.98
N ALA A 51 14.26 -2.32 -4.46
CA ALA A 51 13.59 -2.53 -5.75
C ALA A 51 12.11 -2.08 -5.71
N GLU A 52 11.41 -2.28 -4.61
CA GLU A 52 10.05 -1.78 -4.39
C GLU A 52 10.02 -0.23 -4.38
N GLU A 53 10.98 0.39 -3.69
CA GLU A 53 11.09 1.85 -3.67
C GLU A 53 11.43 2.44 -5.05
N LEU A 54 12.26 1.77 -5.85
CA LEU A 54 12.53 2.17 -7.23
C LEU A 54 11.28 2.08 -8.11
N GLN A 55 10.50 1.02 -7.98
CA GLN A 55 9.24 0.90 -8.72
C GLN A 55 8.30 2.07 -8.40
N LEU A 56 8.14 2.37 -7.11
CA LEU A 56 7.31 3.48 -6.66
C LEU A 56 7.84 4.83 -7.19
N LEU A 57 9.15 5.01 -7.17
CA LEU A 57 9.79 6.22 -7.69
C LEU A 57 9.56 6.38 -9.20
N PHE A 58 9.71 5.32 -10.00
CA PHE A 58 9.46 5.37 -11.44
C PHE A 58 8.03 5.71 -11.78
N ARG A 59 7.08 5.15 -11.04
CA ARG A 59 5.65 5.49 -11.16
C ARG A 59 5.37 6.94 -10.77
N THR A 60 5.94 7.40 -9.67
CA THR A 60 5.76 8.79 -9.19
C THR A 60 6.31 9.80 -10.17
N LEU A 61 7.46 9.52 -10.79
CA LEU A 61 8.09 10.38 -11.79
C LEU A 61 7.45 10.26 -13.18
N GLY A 62 6.51 9.32 -13.39
CA GLY A 62 5.90 9.07 -14.69
C GLY A 62 6.86 8.49 -15.73
N ILE A 63 7.97 7.88 -15.29
CA ILE A 63 8.96 7.27 -16.18
C ILE A 63 8.42 5.97 -16.78
N SER A 64 7.76 5.14 -15.95
CA SER A 64 7.18 3.85 -16.33
C SER A 64 6.20 3.40 -15.26
N ASP A 65 5.20 2.60 -15.64
CA ASP A 65 4.36 1.87 -14.67
C ASP A 65 5.17 0.79 -13.94
N ALA A 66 6.33 0.44 -14.48
CA ALA A 66 7.28 -0.51 -13.92
C ALA A 66 6.62 -1.84 -13.50
N ASP A 67 5.67 -2.32 -14.31
CA ASP A 67 4.98 -3.58 -14.10
C ASP A 67 5.85 -4.75 -14.56
N MET A 68 6.21 -5.61 -13.61
CA MET A 68 7.04 -6.78 -13.88
C MET A 68 6.28 -7.85 -14.66
N GLU A 69 4.98 -8.00 -14.44
CA GLU A 69 4.14 -8.98 -15.14
C GLU A 69 3.99 -8.60 -16.63
N CYS A 70 3.92 -7.31 -16.92
CA CYS A 70 3.93 -6.76 -18.27
C CYS A 70 5.34 -6.62 -18.87
N GLY A 71 6.39 -7.00 -18.12
CA GLY A 71 7.77 -6.91 -18.58
C GLY A 71 8.33 -5.50 -18.69
N GLN A 72 7.69 -4.52 -18.05
CA GLN A 72 8.15 -3.12 -18.02
C GLN A 72 9.28 -2.89 -17.01
N MET A 73 9.45 -3.80 -16.04
CA MET A 73 10.57 -3.80 -15.10
C MET A 73 11.18 -5.19 -15.01
N ARG A 74 12.52 -5.25 -15.06
CA ARG A 74 13.29 -6.49 -14.89
C ARG A 74 14.25 -6.31 -13.73
N LEU A 75 14.43 -7.35 -12.94
CA LEU A 75 15.35 -7.38 -11.81
C LEU A 75 16.44 -8.42 -12.06
N GLU A 76 17.68 -8.00 -11.87
CA GLU A 76 18.84 -8.87 -11.85
C GLU A 76 19.68 -8.55 -10.61
N ALA A 77 20.27 -9.57 -10.00
CA ALA A 77 21.11 -9.38 -8.83
C ALA A 77 22.51 -9.96 -9.04
N ASN A 78 23.54 -9.19 -8.71
CA ASN A 78 24.91 -9.68 -8.61
C ASN A 78 25.21 -9.96 -7.14
N VAL A 79 25.40 -11.22 -6.79
CA VAL A 79 25.52 -11.70 -5.40
C VAL A 79 26.91 -12.25 -5.15
N SER A 80 27.56 -11.81 -4.07
CA SER A 80 28.83 -12.37 -3.60
C SER A 80 28.89 -12.38 -2.08
N LEU A 81 29.57 -13.36 -1.50
CA LEU A 81 29.92 -13.37 -0.08
C LEU A 81 31.27 -12.71 0.13
N ASN A 82 31.38 -11.84 1.15
CA ASN A 82 32.63 -11.18 1.56
C ASN A 82 33.39 -10.52 0.40
N MET A 83 32.67 -9.90 -0.53
CA MET A 83 33.25 -9.28 -1.74
C MET A 83 34.05 -10.26 -2.61
N GLY A 84 33.77 -11.56 -2.52
CA GLY A 84 34.35 -12.60 -3.36
C GLY A 84 33.77 -12.62 -4.78
N THR A 85 33.91 -13.76 -5.45
CA THR A 85 33.39 -13.92 -6.82
C THR A 85 31.87 -13.71 -6.87
N LYS A 86 31.45 -12.80 -7.73
CA LYS A 86 30.03 -12.51 -7.93
C LYS A 86 29.36 -13.50 -8.88
N VAL A 87 28.13 -13.83 -8.55
CA VAL A 87 27.21 -14.63 -9.37
C VAL A 87 26.06 -13.75 -9.78
N GLU A 88 25.75 -13.74 -11.06
CA GLU A 88 24.60 -13.00 -11.62
C GLU A 88 23.34 -13.85 -11.55
N LEU A 89 22.30 -13.31 -10.91
CA LEU A 89 20.98 -13.94 -10.83
C LEU A 89 20.02 -13.29 -11.81
N LYS A 90 19.37 -14.12 -12.62
CA LYS A 90 18.37 -13.74 -13.64
C LYS A 90 17.05 -14.47 -13.43
N ASN A 91 16.07 -14.15 -14.27
CA ASN A 91 14.74 -14.77 -14.23
C ASN A 91 13.99 -14.51 -12.92
N ILE A 92 14.02 -13.25 -12.49
CA ILE A 92 13.39 -12.77 -11.26
C ILE A 92 12.19 -11.90 -11.65
N ASN A 93 10.99 -12.35 -11.31
CA ASN A 93 9.72 -11.76 -11.75
C ASN A 93 8.85 -11.22 -10.59
N SER A 94 9.41 -11.13 -9.39
CA SER A 94 8.76 -10.45 -8.26
C SER A 94 9.80 -10.05 -7.20
N PHE A 95 9.47 -9.09 -6.35
CA PHE A 95 10.32 -8.68 -5.24
C PHE A 95 10.53 -9.83 -4.25
N ASN A 96 9.52 -10.64 -4.00
CA ASN A 96 9.65 -11.83 -3.19
C ASN A 96 10.58 -12.88 -3.82
N ALA A 97 10.52 -13.05 -5.15
CA ALA A 97 11.45 -13.92 -5.88
C ALA A 97 12.88 -13.39 -5.78
N LEU A 98 13.09 -12.07 -5.88
CA LEU A 98 14.40 -11.43 -5.69
C LEU A 98 15.00 -11.79 -4.33
N ARG A 99 14.23 -11.59 -3.26
CA ARG A 99 14.68 -11.91 -1.90
C ARG A 99 15.06 -13.39 -1.77
N ARG A 100 14.18 -14.30 -2.18
CA ARG A 100 14.42 -15.75 -2.08
C ARG A 100 15.59 -16.21 -2.95
N ALA A 101 15.74 -15.67 -4.15
CA ALA A 101 16.85 -15.97 -5.03
C ALA A 101 18.19 -15.59 -4.41
N ILE A 102 18.28 -14.38 -3.82
CA ILE A 102 19.49 -13.93 -3.12
C ILE A 102 19.79 -14.80 -1.90
N GLU A 103 18.79 -15.10 -1.05
CA GLU A 103 18.94 -15.98 0.13
C GLU A 103 19.44 -17.38 -0.26
N SER A 104 18.85 -17.95 -1.31
CA SER A 104 19.24 -19.26 -1.86
C SER A 104 20.68 -19.25 -2.37
N GLU A 105 21.08 -18.21 -3.09
CA GLU A 105 22.42 -18.08 -3.64
C GLU A 105 23.46 -17.86 -2.55
N LEU A 106 23.19 -17.01 -1.56
CA LEU A 106 24.05 -16.82 -0.41
C LEU A 106 24.30 -18.14 0.35
N SER A 107 23.24 -18.91 0.56
CA SER A 107 23.35 -20.25 1.19
C SER A 107 24.16 -21.22 0.35
N ARG A 108 24.05 -21.16 -0.98
CA ARG A 108 24.84 -22.00 -1.90
C ARG A 108 26.32 -21.61 -1.85
N GLN A 109 26.65 -20.32 -1.94
CA GLN A 109 28.03 -19.82 -1.88
C GLN A 109 28.68 -20.17 -0.54
N GLU A 110 27.96 -20.01 0.57
CA GLU A 110 28.45 -20.36 1.89
C GLU A 110 28.85 -21.85 1.98
N LYS A 111 28.02 -22.76 1.44
CA LYS A 111 28.32 -24.20 1.41
C LYS A 111 29.58 -24.50 0.58
N ILE A 112 29.76 -23.85 -0.56
CA ILE A 112 30.93 -24.02 -1.42
C ILE A 112 32.19 -23.59 -0.66
N ILE A 113 32.18 -22.38 -0.08
CA ILE A 113 33.33 -21.82 0.66
C ILE A 113 33.66 -22.69 1.88
N LYS A 114 32.66 -23.13 2.66
CA LYS A 114 32.86 -24.03 3.80
C LYS A 114 33.44 -25.39 3.40
N SER A 115 33.22 -25.82 2.15
CA SER A 115 33.84 -27.06 1.62
C SER A 115 35.27 -26.88 1.12
N GLY A 116 35.86 -25.69 1.26
CA GLY A 116 37.21 -25.34 0.78
C GLY A 116 37.27 -25.12 -0.72
N LYS A 117 36.14 -24.92 -1.42
CA LYS A 117 36.08 -24.64 -2.85
C LYS A 117 35.83 -23.17 -3.10
N GLU A 118 36.21 -22.72 -4.29
CA GLU A 118 35.96 -21.36 -4.76
C GLU A 118 34.62 -21.26 -5.49
N VAL A 119 33.96 -20.11 -5.37
CA VAL A 119 32.76 -19.78 -6.13
C VAL A 119 33.16 -19.38 -7.54
N SER A 120 32.59 -20.03 -8.55
CA SER A 120 32.85 -19.70 -9.95
C SER A 120 32.05 -18.49 -10.41
N HIS A 121 32.59 -17.72 -11.37
CA HIS A 121 31.88 -16.63 -12.01
C HIS A 121 30.88 -17.19 -13.02
N GLU A 122 29.59 -17.13 -12.69
CA GLU A 122 28.51 -17.75 -13.47
C GLU A 122 27.23 -16.91 -13.45
N THR A 123 26.38 -17.16 -14.45
CA THR A 123 24.98 -16.66 -14.47
C THR A 123 24.05 -17.79 -14.09
N ARG A 124 23.18 -17.54 -13.12
CA ARG A 124 22.19 -18.50 -12.62
C ARG A 124 20.78 -17.94 -12.76
N GLY A 125 19.83 -18.79 -13.14
CA GLY A 125 18.41 -18.45 -13.17
C GLY A 125 17.72 -18.84 -11.86
N TRP A 126 16.76 -18.06 -11.42
CA TRP A 126 15.87 -18.43 -10.34
C TRP A 126 14.83 -19.45 -10.84
N ASP A 127 14.73 -20.59 -10.17
CA ASP A 127 13.70 -21.61 -10.33
C ASP A 127 12.72 -21.50 -9.15
N ASP A 128 11.61 -20.82 -9.40
CA ASP A 128 10.62 -20.55 -8.35
C ASP A 128 9.91 -21.83 -7.87
N ALA A 129 9.71 -22.81 -8.77
CA ALA A 129 9.07 -24.07 -8.41
C ALA A 129 9.90 -24.91 -7.43
N ASN A 130 11.24 -24.94 -7.63
CA ASN A 130 12.17 -25.67 -6.81
C ASN A 130 12.86 -24.83 -5.74
N GLN A 131 12.58 -23.51 -5.67
CA GLN A 131 13.14 -22.56 -4.71
C GLN A 131 14.67 -22.57 -4.66
N LYS A 132 15.32 -22.60 -5.82
CA LYS A 132 16.78 -22.66 -5.95
C LYS A 132 17.28 -21.94 -7.19
N THR A 133 18.55 -21.55 -7.16
CA THR A 133 19.23 -21.06 -8.35
C THR A 133 19.76 -22.24 -9.20
N VAL A 134 19.64 -22.14 -10.51
CA VAL A 134 20.11 -23.15 -11.48
C VAL A 134 21.13 -22.51 -12.42
N LEU A 135 22.21 -23.23 -12.73
CA LEU A 135 23.22 -22.76 -13.66
C LEU A 135 22.62 -22.56 -15.05
N GLN A 136 22.82 -21.38 -15.64
CA GLN A 136 22.45 -21.08 -17.02
C GLN A 136 23.66 -21.07 -17.95
N ARG A 137 24.73 -20.39 -17.53
CA ARG A 137 26.01 -20.37 -18.25
C ARG A 137 27.18 -20.09 -17.31
N SER A 138 28.35 -20.62 -17.61
CA SER A 138 29.61 -20.16 -17.01
C SER A 138 30.11 -18.94 -17.78
N LYS A 139 30.60 -17.94 -17.07
CA LYS A 139 31.23 -16.76 -17.69
C LYS A 139 32.73 -16.98 -17.69
N GLU A 140 33.30 -17.35 -18.83
CA GLU A 140 34.74 -17.44 -19.01
C GLU A 140 35.34 -16.11 -19.45
N GLU A 141 34.53 -15.20 -20.05
CA GLU A 141 34.98 -13.87 -20.49
C GLU A 141 33.91 -12.82 -20.24
N SER A 142 34.32 -11.60 -19.87
CA SER A 142 33.41 -10.44 -19.83
C SER A 142 33.12 -10.00 -21.27
N HIS A 143 31.84 -9.85 -21.62
CA HIS A 143 31.48 -9.21 -22.88
C HIS A 143 31.97 -7.77 -22.88
N ASP A 144 32.81 -7.43 -23.87
CA ASP A 144 33.20 -6.06 -24.14
C ASP A 144 32.02 -5.37 -24.87
N TYR A 145 31.24 -4.59 -24.11
CA TYR A 145 30.25 -3.71 -24.70
C TYR A 145 30.98 -2.55 -25.33
N ARG A 146 31.17 -2.58 -26.64
CA ARG A 146 31.85 -1.53 -27.41
C ARG A 146 30.95 -0.31 -27.56
N TYR A 147 30.77 0.45 -26.48
CA TYR A 147 30.04 1.71 -26.55
C TYR A 147 30.78 2.69 -27.43
N PHE A 148 30.11 3.23 -28.42
CA PHE A 148 30.56 4.35 -29.23
C PHE A 148 29.37 5.31 -29.46
N PRO A 149 29.64 6.61 -29.66
CA PRO A 149 28.56 7.54 -29.96
C PRO A 149 27.82 7.13 -31.23
N GLU A 150 26.49 7.16 -31.17
CA GLU A 150 25.66 6.91 -32.36
C GLU A 150 25.89 8.02 -33.38
N PRO A 151 26.35 7.74 -34.61
CA PRO A 151 26.76 8.77 -35.56
C PRO A 151 25.60 9.67 -36.03
N ASP A 152 24.36 9.16 -35.96
CA ASP A 152 23.18 9.88 -36.42
C ASP A 152 22.52 10.70 -35.32
N LEU A 153 22.98 10.62 -34.06
CA LEU A 153 22.47 11.38 -32.95
C LEU A 153 23.43 12.51 -32.55
N PRO A 154 22.96 13.79 -32.52
CA PRO A 154 23.77 14.87 -32.02
C PRO A 154 24.01 14.76 -30.51
N PRO A 155 25.15 15.23 -29.98
CA PRO A 155 25.40 15.29 -28.54
C PRO A 155 24.30 16.06 -27.80
N LEU A 156 23.78 15.50 -26.71
CA LEU A 156 22.83 16.19 -25.85
C LEU A 156 23.55 17.18 -24.95
N LYS A 157 23.11 18.44 -24.98
CA LYS A 157 23.67 19.51 -24.17
C LYS A 157 22.86 19.70 -22.89
N VAL A 158 23.11 18.83 -21.91
CA VAL A 158 22.31 18.72 -20.68
C VAL A 158 22.39 19.95 -19.76
N TYR A 159 23.49 20.70 -19.82
CA TYR A 159 23.75 21.86 -18.94
C TYR A 159 23.55 23.23 -19.60
N GLU A 160 23.13 23.26 -20.84
CA GLU A 160 22.77 24.51 -21.50
C GLU A 160 21.29 24.87 -21.24
N ASP A 161 20.89 26.12 -21.54
CA ASP A 161 19.50 26.55 -21.40
C ASP A 161 18.59 25.75 -22.34
N GLY A 162 17.95 24.71 -21.80
CA GLY A 162 17.09 23.80 -22.54
C GLY A 162 16.16 23.00 -21.65
N GLU A 163 15.33 22.18 -22.27
CA GLU A 163 14.36 21.31 -21.55
C GLU A 163 15.04 20.29 -20.64
N LEU A 164 16.29 19.87 -20.96
CA LEU A 164 17.05 18.89 -20.21
C LEU A 164 17.94 19.51 -19.13
N ASN A 165 17.83 20.83 -18.85
CA ASN A 165 18.60 21.47 -17.81
C ASN A 165 18.24 20.89 -16.42
N PRO A 166 19.20 20.31 -15.65
CA PRO A 166 18.93 19.68 -14.36
C PRO A 166 18.30 20.62 -13.32
N GLU A 167 18.66 21.90 -13.31
CA GLU A 167 18.10 22.88 -12.37
C GLU A 167 16.64 23.17 -12.68
N LYS A 168 16.27 23.23 -13.96
CA LYS A 168 14.87 23.37 -14.38
C LYS A 168 14.09 22.10 -14.01
N LEU A 169 14.61 20.93 -14.35
CA LEU A 169 13.97 19.65 -14.04
C LEU A 169 13.74 19.45 -12.53
N LYS A 170 14.67 19.90 -11.68
CA LYS A 170 14.47 19.86 -10.22
C LYS A 170 13.22 20.63 -9.75
N THR A 171 12.88 21.72 -10.41
CA THR A 171 11.68 22.51 -10.05
C THR A 171 10.37 21.89 -10.54
N GLU A 172 10.46 20.98 -11.48
CA GLU A 172 9.33 20.28 -12.09
C GLU A 172 9.09 18.91 -11.45
N LEU A 173 10.01 18.42 -10.59
CA LEU A 173 9.85 17.15 -9.91
C LEU A 173 8.63 17.16 -9.00
N PRO A 174 7.78 16.13 -9.08
CA PRO A 174 6.71 15.94 -8.09
C PRO A 174 7.30 15.66 -6.70
N GLU A 175 6.47 15.77 -5.68
CA GLU A 175 6.88 15.33 -4.33
C GLU A 175 7.29 13.84 -4.35
N LEU A 176 8.52 13.56 -3.93
CA LEU A 176 9.05 12.22 -3.93
C LEU A 176 8.44 11.36 -2.81
N PRO A 177 8.31 10.02 -2.99
CA PRO A 177 7.70 9.14 -2.00
C PRO A 177 8.29 9.26 -0.60
N SER A 178 9.60 9.40 -0.48
CA SER A 178 10.29 9.60 0.81
C SER A 178 9.86 10.88 1.52
N HIS A 179 9.78 12.00 0.78
CA HIS A 179 9.36 13.29 1.33
C HIS A 179 7.87 13.26 1.71
N LYS A 180 7.03 12.63 0.88
CA LYS A 180 5.60 12.49 1.14
C LYS A 180 5.36 11.67 2.43
N ARG A 181 6.10 10.58 2.64
CA ARG A 181 6.05 9.81 3.90
C ARG A 181 6.43 10.66 5.11
N GLU A 182 7.57 11.36 5.03
CA GLU A 182 8.00 12.25 6.12
C GLU A 182 6.98 13.36 6.42
N ARG A 183 6.35 13.91 5.39
CA ARG A 183 5.29 14.90 5.55
C ARG A 183 4.06 14.29 6.23
N PHE A 184 3.61 13.11 5.82
CA PHE A 184 2.47 12.42 6.42
C PHE A 184 2.71 12.08 7.89
N GLU A 185 3.93 11.64 8.25
CA GLU A 185 4.31 11.42 9.65
C GLU A 185 4.26 12.71 10.47
N LYS A 186 4.75 13.83 9.92
CA LYS A 186 4.83 15.12 10.63
C LYS A 186 3.51 15.88 10.69
N GLU A 187 2.82 16.00 9.57
CA GLU A 187 1.64 16.86 9.46
C GLU A 187 0.36 16.12 9.87
N TYR A 188 0.26 14.83 9.57
CA TYR A 188 -0.93 14.04 9.84
C TYR A 188 -0.76 13.12 11.05
N LEU A 189 0.41 13.14 11.68
CA LEU A 189 0.77 12.32 12.85
C LEU A 189 0.52 10.81 12.65
N LEU A 190 0.75 10.35 11.43
CA LEU A 190 0.66 8.94 11.08
C LEU A 190 1.92 8.20 11.53
N GLU A 191 1.76 6.93 11.87
CA GLU A 191 2.89 6.03 12.11
C GLU A 191 3.63 5.75 10.79
N LYS A 192 4.92 5.43 10.87
CA LYS A 192 5.77 5.19 9.71
C LYS A 192 5.20 4.13 8.74
N ASN A 193 4.65 3.05 9.27
CA ASN A 193 4.01 2.00 8.48
C ASN A 193 2.71 2.48 7.81
N GLU A 194 1.96 3.38 8.45
CA GLU A 194 0.73 3.95 7.91
C GLU A 194 1.03 4.92 6.76
N ALA A 195 2.00 5.83 6.96
CA ALA A 195 2.47 6.72 5.91
C ALA A 195 3.01 5.91 4.71
N SER A 196 3.77 4.83 4.96
CA SER A 196 4.28 3.95 3.91
C SER A 196 3.16 3.24 3.16
N ALA A 197 2.13 2.75 3.84
CA ALA A 197 0.99 2.08 3.22
C ALA A 197 0.21 3.03 2.30
N LEU A 198 -0.02 4.28 2.70
CA LEU A 198 -0.66 5.28 1.86
C LEU A 198 0.18 5.66 0.63
N VAL A 199 1.46 5.93 0.84
CA VAL A 199 2.35 6.44 -0.22
C VAL A 199 2.71 5.35 -1.24
N SER A 200 2.53 4.06 -0.90
CA SER A 200 2.76 2.95 -1.84
C SER A 200 1.80 2.94 -3.03
N ASP A 201 0.66 3.60 -2.92
CA ASP A 201 -0.34 3.75 -3.96
C ASP A 201 -0.67 5.24 -4.16
N LYS A 202 -0.40 5.77 -5.35
CA LYS A 202 -0.60 7.18 -5.67
C LYS A 202 -2.07 7.60 -5.56
N GLU A 203 -2.98 6.80 -6.11
CA GLU A 203 -4.42 7.13 -6.11
C GLU A 203 -4.99 7.12 -4.69
N LEU A 204 -4.61 6.13 -3.89
CA LEU A 204 -4.94 6.06 -2.46
C LEU A 204 -4.42 7.28 -1.69
N SER A 205 -3.16 7.63 -1.94
CA SER A 205 -2.51 8.77 -1.30
C SER A 205 -3.18 10.09 -1.65
N ASP A 206 -3.45 10.32 -2.93
CA ASP A 206 -4.09 11.55 -3.42
C ASP A 206 -5.54 11.66 -2.91
N TYR A 207 -6.26 10.54 -2.82
CA TYR A 207 -7.60 10.49 -2.24
C TYR A 207 -7.58 10.80 -0.73
N PHE A 208 -6.62 10.26 0.00
CA PHE A 208 -6.43 10.55 1.43
C PHE A 208 -6.13 12.03 1.70
N GLU A 209 -5.25 12.65 0.91
CA GLU A 209 -4.94 14.08 1.08
C GLU A 209 -6.16 14.98 0.87
N LYS A 210 -7.02 14.64 -0.10
CA LYS A 210 -8.29 15.37 -0.31
C LYS A 210 -9.22 15.23 0.90
N ILE A 211 -9.34 14.02 1.47
CA ILE A 211 -10.11 13.81 2.72
C ILE A 211 -9.54 14.65 3.86
N VAL A 212 -8.22 14.65 4.03
CA VAL A 212 -7.58 15.42 5.10
C VAL A 212 -7.81 16.91 4.92
N SER A 213 -7.76 17.44 3.70
CA SER A 213 -8.09 18.84 3.40
C SER A 213 -9.49 19.20 3.92
N GLU A 214 -10.49 18.39 3.62
CA GLU A 214 -11.87 18.57 4.08
C GLU A 214 -12.02 18.49 5.61
N LEU A 215 -11.24 17.60 6.23
CA LEU A 215 -11.25 17.44 7.69
C LEU A 215 -10.54 18.59 8.41
N LEU A 216 -9.52 19.19 7.80
CA LEU A 216 -8.79 20.33 8.37
C LEU A 216 -9.61 21.63 8.33
N GLU A 217 -10.52 21.78 7.37
CA GLU A 217 -11.46 22.91 7.29
C GLU A 217 -12.61 22.78 8.29
N TRP A 218 -12.82 21.60 8.88
CA TRP A 218 -13.90 21.39 9.83
C TRP A 218 -13.63 22.00 11.19
N ASP A 219 -14.57 22.82 11.67
CA ASP A 219 -14.50 23.55 12.95
C ASP A 219 -14.91 22.72 14.19
N GLY A 220 -15.02 21.41 14.06
CA GLY A 220 -15.51 20.49 15.10
C GLY A 220 -14.70 20.42 16.42
N GLY A 221 -13.83 21.36 16.66
CA GLY A 221 -13.22 21.75 17.95
C GLY A 221 -12.39 20.72 18.71
N LYS A 222 -12.58 19.45 18.51
CA LYS A 222 -11.80 18.38 19.14
C LYS A 222 -11.41 17.34 18.09
N GLY A 223 -10.08 17.13 17.97
CA GLY A 223 -9.66 15.88 17.39
C GLY A 223 -9.45 15.87 15.88
N LYS A 224 -8.90 16.95 15.27
CA LYS A 224 -8.43 16.86 13.88
C LYS A 224 -7.54 15.64 13.66
N ASN A 225 -6.64 15.36 14.59
CA ASN A 225 -5.79 14.16 14.53
C ASN A 225 -6.60 12.86 14.66
N GLU A 226 -7.64 12.86 15.52
CA GLU A 226 -8.54 11.71 15.67
C GLU A 226 -9.35 11.49 14.37
N ALA A 227 -9.81 12.57 13.74
CA ALA A 227 -10.51 12.52 12.46
C ALA A 227 -9.62 11.95 11.35
N ILE A 228 -8.38 12.43 11.25
CA ILE A 228 -7.39 11.95 10.27
C ILE A 228 -7.09 10.47 10.50
N LYS A 229 -6.90 10.05 11.76
CA LYS A 229 -6.65 8.65 12.10
C LYS A 229 -7.85 7.75 11.78
N LEU A 230 -9.04 8.22 12.08
CA LEU A 230 -10.28 7.51 11.75
C LEU A 230 -10.44 7.39 10.23
N ALA A 231 -10.20 8.48 9.49
CA ALA A 231 -10.22 8.49 8.03
C ALA A 231 -9.22 7.47 7.46
N PHE A 232 -7.99 7.45 7.96
CA PHE A 232 -6.98 6.45 7.59
C PHE A 232 -7.51 5.02 7.77
N ASN A 233 -8.07 4.72 8.94
CA ASN A 233 -8.55 3.37 9.26
C ASN A 233 -9.70 2.95 8.32
N TYR A 234 -10.71 3.79 8.11
CA TYR A 234 -11.84 3.49 7.23
C TYR A 234 -11.42 3.41 5.75
N LEU A 235 -10.48 4.26 5.34
CA LEU A 235 -9.95 4.25 3.98
C LEU A 235 -9.20 2.94 3.68
N THR A 236 -8.27 2.55 4.55
CA THR A 236 -7.37 1.41 4.30
C THR A 236 -8.00 0.05 4.60
N SER A 237 -9.00 -0.01 5.48
CA SER A 237 -9.68 -1.26 5.79
C SER A 237 -11.01 -1.42 5.04
N ASP A 238 -11.91 -0.44 5.18
CA ASP A 238 -13.29 -0.59 4.72
C ASP A 238 -13.45 -0.16 3.24
N LEU A 239 -12.98 1.03 2.86
CA LEU A 239 -13.13 1.50 1.48
C LEU A 239 -12.30 0.68 0.50
N GLN A 240 -11.02 0.43 0.79
CA GLN A 240 -10.19 -0.43 -0.07
C GLN A 240 -10.75 -1.85 -0.18
N GLY A 241 -11.32 -2.38 0.91
CA GLY A 241 -12.01 -3.66 0.90
C GLY A 241 -13.18 -3.67 -0.08
N LEU A 242 -14.03 -2.63 -0.06
CA LEU A 242 -15.17 -2.47 -0.97
C LEU A 242 -14.74 -2.28 -2.43
N ILE A 243 -13.73 -1.44 -2.67
CA ILE A 243 -13.15 -1.21 -4.01
C ILE A 243 -12.68 -2.54 -4.61
N LYS A 244 -11.94 -3.33 -3.82
CA LYS A 244 -11.45 -4.65 -4.25
C LYS A 244 -12.58 -5.66 -4.45
N GLU A 245 -13.57 -5.69 -3.56
CA GLU A 245 -14.74 -6.58 -3.66
C GLU A 245 -15.54 -6.31 -4.93
N LYS A 246 -15.71 -5.03 -5.28
CA LYS A 246 -16.52 -4.59 -6.41
C LYS A 246 -15.75 -4.49 -7.73
N GLY A 247 -14.41 -4.48 -7.67
CA GLY A 247 -13.55 -4.28 -8.85
C GLY A 247 -13.69 -2.89 -9.47
N VAL A 248 -14.00 -1.86 -8.67
CA VAL A 248 -14.17 -0.48 -9.13
C VAL A 248 -12.82 0.23 -9.15
N PRO A 249 -12.38 0.82 -10.26
CA PRO A 249 -11.17 1.64 -10.29
C PRO A 249 -11.39 2.98 -9.56
N TRP A 250 -10.32 3.57 -9.02
CA TRP A 250 -10.39 4.87 -8.32
C TRP A 250 -11.04 5.98 -9.16
N SER A 251 -10.81 5.96 -10.48
CA SER A 251 -11.38 6.95 -11.42
C SER A 251 -12.91 6.88 -11.56
N GLU A 252 -13.52 5.76 -11.19
CA GLU A 252 -14.97 5.52 -11.27
C GLU A 252 -15.62 5.47 -9.89
N LEU A 253 -14.87 5.73 -8.83
CA LEU A 253 -15.36 5.69 -7.46
C LEU A 253 -16.40 6.79 -7.21
N LEU A 254 -17.62 6.41 -6.89
CA LEU A 254 -18.72 7.35 -6.61
C LEU A 254 -18.64 7.99 -5.22
N ALA A 255 -17.98 7.33 -4.26
CA ALA A 255 -17.69 7.88 -2.95
C ALA A 255 -16.64 8.99 -3.11
N THR A 256 -17.04 10.25 -3.09
CA THR A 256 -16.11 11.38 -3.20
C THR A 256 -15.33 11.59 -1.89
N PRO A 257 -14.14 12.23 -1.93
CA PRO A 257 -13.40 12.56 -0.71
C PRO A 257 -14.20 13.41 0.28
N GLU A 258 -15.01 14.35 -0.22
CA GLU A 258 -15.87 15.22 0.56
C GLU A 258 -16.95 14.42 1.32
N ASN A 259 -17.65 13.51 0.62
CA ASN A 259 -18.65 12.65 1.21
C ASN A 259 -18.04 11.66 2.21
N PHE A 260 -16.84 11.16 1.92
CA PHE A 260 -16.11 10.32 2.86
C PHE A 260 -15.71 11.11 4.11
N ALA A 261 -15.21 12.33 3.98
CA ALA A 261 -14.89 13.21 5.09
C ALA A 261 -16.13 13.55 5.94
N GLU A 262 -17.28 13.81 5.31
CA GLU A 262 -18.54 14.02 6.01
C GLU A 262 -18.93 12.78 6.82
N LEU A 263 -18.82 11.58 6.26
CA LEU A 263 -19.10 10.35 6.99
C LEU A 263 -18.19 10.21 8.22
N VAL A 264 -16.91 10.54 8.09
CA VAL A 264 -15.95 10.54 9.23
C VAL A 264 -16.39 11.53 10.31
N LYS A 265 -16.80 12.74 9.93
CA LYS A 265 -17.36 13.76 10.85
C LYS A 265 -18.58 13.24 11.59
N MET A 266 -19.52 12.61 10.87
CA MET A 266 -20.72 12.01 11.45
C MET A 266 -20.41 10.90 12.48
N ILE A 267 -19.38 10.11 12.27
CA ILE A 267 -18.93 9.08 13.23
C ILE A 267 -18.41 9.76 14.51
N LEU A 268 -17.56 10.78 14.36
CA LEU A 268 -16.97 11.50 15.51
C LEU A 268 -18.02 12.28 16.33
N GLU A 269 -19.03 12.80 15.65
CA GLU A 269 -20.18 13.47 16.28
C GLU A 269 -21.20 12.48 16.89
N ASN A 270 -20.96 11.18 16.75
CA ASN A 270 -21.90 10.13 17.17
C ASN A 270 -23.30 10.25 16.53
N THR A 271 -23.39 10.83 15.33
CA THR A 271 -24.64 10.88 14.56
C THR A 271 -24.92 9.56 13.87
N VAL A 272 -23.89 8.76 13.62
CA VAL A 272 -23.97 7.38 13.11
C VAL A 272 -23.08 6.45 13.93
N SER A 273 -23.51 5.21 14.11
CA SER A 273 -22.68 4.17 14.72
C SER A 273 -21.64 3.66 13.70
N SER A 274 -20.52 3.09 14.19
CA SER A 274 -19.51 2.49 13.31
C SER A 274 -20.08 1.43 12.36
N ARG A 275 -21.10 0.68 12.78
CA ARG A 275 -21.79 -0.28 11.93
C ARG A 275 -22.59 0.42 10.83
N ALA A 276 -23.41 1.40 11.21
CA ALA A 276 -24.20 2.17 10.24
C ALA A 276 -23.29 2.92 9.26
N ALA A 277 -22.15 3.43 9.71
CA ALA A 277 -21.16 4.08 8.85
C ALA A 277 -20.63 3.15 7.75
N LYS A 278 -20.42 1.87 8.04
CA LYS A 278 -20.01 0.88 7.02
C LYS A 278 -21.13 0.61 6.01
N ASP A 279 -22.39 0.59 6.45
CA ASP A 279 -23.52 0.46 5.55
C ASP A 279 -23.67 1.70 4.66
N VAL A 280 -23.49 2.91 5.21
CA VAL A 280 -23.44 4.17 4.43
C VAL A 280 -22.31 4.16 3.43
N LEU A 281 -21.09 3.78 3.86
CA LEU A 281 -19.92 3.71 2.98
C LEU A 281 -20.15 2.77 1.79
N ARG A 282 -20.80 1.63 2.00
CA ARG A 282 -21.19 0.71 0.92
C ARG A 282 -22.10 1.39 -0.10
N VAL A 283 -23.09 2.15 0.37
CA VAL A 283 -23.99 2.91 -0.51
C VAL A 283 -23.24 3.98 -1.27
N LEU A 284 -22.33 4.71 -0.61
CA LEU A 284 -21.51 5.72 -1.26
C LEU A 284 -20.67 5.13 -2.39
N VAL A 285 -20.15 3.91 -2.23
CA VAL A 285 -19.37 3.21 -3.28
C VAL A 285 -20.26 2.73 -4.41
N GLU A 286 -21.46 2.25 -4.12
CA GLU A 286 -22.37 1.63 -5.09
C GLU A 286 -23.26 2.65 -5.83
N GLU A 287 -23.77 3.64 -5.12
CA GLU A 287 -24.81 4.55 -5.60
C GLU A 287 -24.33 6.03 -5.58
N GLY A 288 -23.27 6.33 -4.82
CA GLY A 288 -22.88 7.71 -4.53
C GLY A 288 -23.83 8.38 -3.57
N GLY A 289 -23.85 9.72 -3.58
CA GLY A 289 -24.84 10.51 -2.84
C GLY A 289 -24.28 11.18 -1.58
N ASP A 290 -25.16 11.86 -0.87
CA ASP A 290 -24.87 12.62 0.34
C ASP A 290 -25.03 11.72 1.59
N PRO A 291 -23.99 11.57 2.45
CA PRO A 291 -24.05 10.72 3.63
C PRO A 291 -25.22 11.04 4.56
N SER A 292 -25.47 12.33 4.83
CA SER A 292 -26.57 12.79 5.68
C SER A 292 -27.95 12.41 5.11
N GLY A 293 -28.09 12.49 3.78
CA GLY A 293 -29.27 12.05 3.05
C GLY A 293 -29.51 10.54 3.20
N ILE A 294 -28.46 9.74 2.94
CA ILE A 294 -28.49 8.28 3.05
C ILE A 294 -28.88 7.84 4.48
N VAL A 295 -28.27 8.47 5.49
CA VAL A 295 -28.56 8.17 6.90
C VAL A 295 -30.03 8.43 7.23
N ARG A 296 -30.58 9.55 6.75
CA ARG A 296 -31.98 9.93 6.96
C ARG A 296 -32.93 8.99 6.25
N GLU A 297 -32.70 8.70 4.97
CA GLU A 297 -33.57 7.86 4.15
C GLU A 297 -33.63 6.40 4.62
N ARG A 298 -32.47 5.88 5.08
CA ARG A 298 -32.35 4.50 5.55
C ARG A 298 -32.59 4.34 7.06
N GLY A 299 -32.87 5.45 7.79
CA GLY A 299 -33.10 5.42 9.24
C GLY A 299 -31.88 4.94 10.04
N LEU A 300 -30.67 5.30 9.61
CA LEU A 300 -29.40 4.86 10.20
C LEU A 300 -28.87 5.84 11.25
N ALA A 301 -29.60 6.93 11.53
CA ALA A 301 -29.21 7.91 12.55
C ALA A 301 -29.09 7.24 13.91
N GLN A 302 -28.02 7.61 14.65
CA GLN A 302 -27.83 7.11 16.00
C GLN A 302 -28.85 7.73 16.94
N ILE A 303 -29.54 6.89 17.71
CA ILE A 303 -30.51 7.35 18.70
C ILE A 303 -29.72 7.82 19.93
N SER A 304 -29.62 9.15 20.06
CA SER A 304 -29.01 9.82 21.23
C SER A 304 -30.08 10.31 22.23
N ASN A 305 -31.35 10.07 21.95
CA ASN A 305 -32.43 10.50 22.87
C ASN A 305 -32.40 9.62 24.12
N GLU A 306 -31.83 10.16 25.23
CA GLU A 306 -31.74 9.47 26.51
C GLU A 306 -33.09 8.94 26.98
N GLY A 307 -34.20 9.68 26.78
CA GLY A 307 -35.52 9.25 27.19
C GLY A 307 -36.05 8.02 26.45
N ALA A 308 -35.80 7.92 25.13
CA ALA A 308 -36.17 6.74 24.35
C ALA A 308 -35.31 5.52 24.74
N LEU A 309 -34.03 5.74 24.99
CA LEU A 309 -33.12 4.68 25.46
C LEU A 309 -33.47 4.23 26.88
N GLU A 310 -33.89 5.16 27.76
CA GLU A 310 -34.31 4.87 29.14
C GLU A 310 -35.57 3.97 29.16
N GLU A 311 -36.53 4.23 28.28
CA GLU A 311 -37.73 3.37 28.12
C GLU A 311 -37.37 1.95 27.66
N ILE A 312 -36.48 1.84 26.64
CA ILE A 312 -36.01 0.54 26.15
C ILE A 312 -35.20 -0.19 27.26
N ALA A 313 -34.27 0.51 27.93
CA ALA A 313 -33.48 -0.06 29.01
C ALA A 313 -34.34 -0.56 30.17
N GLY A 314 -35.39 0.21 30.54
CA GLY A 314 -36.36 -0.20 31.56
C GLY A 314 -37.07 -1.50 31.20
N LYS A 315 -37.57 -1.62 29.99
CA LYS A 315 -38.22 -2.86 29.50
C LYS A 315 -37.27 -4.06 29.50
N ILE A 316 -36.00 -3.85 29.11
CA ILE A 316 -35.00 -4.91 29.13
C ILE A 316 -34.62 -5.35 30.54
N ILE A 317 -34.51 -4.42 31.49
CA ILE A 317 -34.27 -4.69 32.91
C ILE A 317 -35.44 -5.57 33.47
N GLU A 318 -36.68 -5.18 33.22
CA GLU A 318 -37.86 -5.92 33.67
C GLU A 318 -37.93 -7.32 33.05
N ALA A 319 -37.56 -7.45 31.78
CA ALA A 319 -37.60 -8.74 31.06
C ALA A 319 -36.45 -9.69 31.45
N ASN A 320 -35.38 -9.24 32.13
CA ASN A 320 -34.20 -10.03 32.44
C ASN A 320 -33.82 -10.01 33.96
N PRO A 321 -34.72 -10.41 34.86
CA PRO A 321 -34.47 -10.31 36.31
C PRO A 321 -33.27 -11.09 36.80
N GLN A 322 -32.93 -12.20 36.14
CA GLN A 322 -31.74 -13.00 36.48
C GLN A 322 -30.45 -12.25 36.17
N ALA A 323 -30.36 -11.58 35.01
CA ALA A 323 -29.18 -10.79 34.64
C ALA A 323 -29.00 -9.59 35.59
N VAL A 324 -30.12 -8.97 36.04
CA VAL A 324 -30.08 -7.89 37.04
C VAL A 324 -29.56 -8.42 38.37
N SER A 325 -29.99 -9.57 38.85
CA SER A 325 -29.50 -10.20 40.07
C SER A 325 -28.00 -10.55 39.96
N ASP A 326 -27.59 -11.07 38.83
CA ASP A 326 -26.18 -11.39 38.56
C ASP A 326 -25.28 -10.15 38.56
N TYR A 327 -25.74 -9.03 37.99
CA TYR A 327 -25.04 -7.75 38.05
C TYR A 327 -24.92 -7.23 39.49
N LYS A 328 -26.03 -7.25 40.24
CA LYS A 328 -26.05 -6.82 41.66
C LYS A 328 -25.17 -7.73 42.55
N SER A 329 -24.89 -8.96 42.12
CA SER A 329 -23.94 -9.87 42.80
C SER A 329 -22.48 -9.69 42.38
N GLY A 330 -22.18 -8.68 41.50
CA GLY A 330 -20.83 -8.32 41.09
C GLY A 330 -20.32 -9.01 39.80
N LYS A 331 -21.21 -9.64 39.02
CA LYS A 331 -20.82 -10.26 37.73
C LYS A 331 -20.87 -9.22 36.61
N GLU A 332 -19.73 -8.66 36.22
CA GLU A 332 -19.64 -7.61 35.18
C GLU A 332 -20.17 -8.07 33.82
N ASN A 333 -20.07 -9.36 33.48
CA ASN A 333 -20.57 -9.92 32.22
C ASN A 333 -22.11 -9.75 32.07
N ALA A 334 -22.84 -9.65 33.18
CA ALA A 334 -24.29 -9.44 33.17
C ALA A 334 -24.66 -8.06 32.62
N LEU A 335 -23.86 -7.02 32.90
CA LEU A 335 -24.04 -5.69 32.32
C LEU A 335 -23.83 -5.72 30.80
N GLN A 336 -22.79 -6.40 30.33
CA GLN A 336 -22.54 -6.53 28.88
C GLN A 336 -23.67 -7.26 28.17
N PHE A 337 -24.25 -8.29 28.80
CA PHE A 337 -25.43 -8.96 28.27
C PHE A 337 -26.61 -8.00 28.15
N LEU A 338 -26.92 -7.22 29.19
CA LEU A 338 -28.04 -6.23 29.16
C LEU A 338 -27.79 -5.14 28.12
N VAL A 339 -26.57 -4.63 27.99
CA VAL A 339 -26.20 -3.70 26.90
C VAL A 339 -26.48 -4.33 25.54
N GLY A 340 -26.09 -5.59 25.33
CA GLY A 340 -26.37 -6.32 24.09
C GLY A 340 -27.86 -6.47 23.78
N GLN A 341 -28.71 -6.66 24.80
CA GLN A 341 -30.16 -6.74 24.61
C GLN A 341 -30.74 -5.37 24.24
N VAL A 342 -30.36 -4.29 24.94
CA VAL A 342 -30.83 -2.92 24.63
C VAL A 342 -30.39 -2.52 23.21
N MET A 343 -29.17 -2.87 22.81
CA MET A 343 -28.64 -2.59 21.45
C MET A 343 -29.38 -3.31 20.32
N ARG A 344 -30.05 -4.43 20.59
CA ARG A 344 -30.84 -5.17 19.58
C ARG A 344 -32.11 -4.48 19.17
N GLU A 345 -32.80 -3.83 20.10
CA GLU A 345 -34.10 -3.15 19.84
C GLU A 345 -33.98 -2.05 18.78
N PRO A 346 -33.03 -1.10 18.87
CA PRO A 346 -32.82 -0.09 17.85
C PRO A 346 -31.95 -0.58 16.69
N LYS A 347 -31.84 -1.90 16.44
CA LYS A 347 -31.02 -2.51 15.38
C LYS A 347 -29.57 -2.03 15.33
N GLY A 348 -29.00 -1.68 16.47
CA GLY A 348 -27.62 -1.22 16.61
C GLY A 348 -27.42 0.28 16.36
N SER A 349 -28.50 1.07 16.28
CA SER A 349 -28.43 2.54 16.13
C SER A 349 -28.27 3.30 17.46
N ALA A 350 -28.22 2.62 18.62
CA ALA A 350 -27.90 3.26 19.90
C ALA A 350 -26.39 3.37 20.15
N ASN A 351 -25.98 4.35 20.96
CA ASN A 351 -24.57 4.46 21.37
C ASN A 351 -24.30 3.48 22.54
N PRO A 352 -23.38 2.50 22.40
CA PRO A 352 -23.12 1.51 23.45
C PRO A 352 -22.65 2.12 24.77
N GLU A 353 -21.86 3.21 24.76
CA GLU A 353 -21.38 3.88 25.97
C GLU A 353 -22.53 4.60 26.71
N VAL A 354 -23.44 5.25 25.96
CA VAL A 354 -24.62 5.88 26.51
C VAL A 354 -25.55 4.82 27.13
N VAL A 355 -25.79 3.71 26.42
CA VAL A 355 -26.58 2.59 26.92
C VAL A 355 -25.95 1.98 28.18
N LYS A 356 -24.64 1.78 28.19
CA LYS A 356 -23.93 1.23 29.34
C LYS A 356 -24.06 2.14 30.57
N LYS A 357 -23.84 3.45 30.39
CA LYS A 357 -24.00 4.45 31.46
C LYS A 357 -25.42 4.45 31.98
N LEU A 358 -26.40 4.51 31.08
CA LEU A 358 -27.82 4.52 31.44
C LEU A 358 -28.24 3.27 32.22
N LEU A 359 -27.84 2.07 31.74
CA LEU A 359 -28.09 0.81 32.46
C LEU A 359 -27.44 0.80 33.83
N THR A 360 -26.20 1.29 33.94
CA THR A 360 -25.52 1.38 35.25
C THR A 360 -26.27 2.29 36.18
N ASP A 361 -26.76 3.45 35.74
CA ASP A 361 -27.52 4.40 36.52
C ASP A 361 -28.89 3.82 36.97
N LEU A 362 -29.57 3.11 36.08
CA LEU A 362 -30.86 2.46 36.38
C LEU A 362 -30.76 1.26 37.31
N LEU A 363 -29.68 0.45 37.19
CA LEU A 363 -29.46 -0.74 38.02
C LEU A 363 -28.97 -0.40 39.46
N ASN A 364 -28.40 0.81 39.64
CA ASN A 364 -27.93 1.30 40.94
C ASN A 364 -29.00 2.14 41.69
N LYS A 365 -30.12 2.46 41.01
CA LYS A 365 -31.34 3.00 41.66
C LYS A 365 -32.11 1.87 42.34
#